data_106383fa27d8c145ae1fcb69ba980bca
#
_entry.id   106383fa27d8c145ae1fcb69ba980bca
#
_cell.length_a   1.000
_cell.length_b   1.000
_cell.length_c   1.000
_cell.angle_alpha   90.00
_cell.angle_beta   90.00
_cell.angle_gamma   90.00
#
_symmetry.space_group_name_H-M   'P 1'
#
loop_
_entity.id
_entity.type
_entity.pdbx_description
1 polymer ?
#
loop_
_entity_poly.entity_id
_entity_poly.type
_entity_poly.pdbx_seq_one_letter_code
_entity_poly.pdbx_strand_id
1 'polypeptide(L)'
;MHYGVFEMTGTMDTDLGFRRDRQRVQDDERVDVPKNLRFPTTSEIPDLFFDQIIIEFRLNRIEILVLMYLYRLVWCKPNLYKTYGISSHMKEEDLAFAVGLKMDEFFSAIKSLEVNGFISVIRSGQFFVRKYFTHENDFIYGQTYDDFEA
;
A
#
# COMPACT_ATOMS: atom_id res chain seq x y z
N MET A 1 -3.62 -12.44 -22.70
CA MET A 1 -4.07 -13.11 -23.01
C MET A 1 -4.64 -13.38 -22.96
N HIS A 2 -4.63 -13.04 -22.58
CA HIS A 2 -5.38 -13.69 -22.82
C HIS A 2 -5.40 -13.75 -22.58
N TYR A 3 -5.16 -13.19 -22.39
CA TYR A 3 -5.73 -13.89 -22.49
C TYR A 3 -5.82 -13.75 -22.46
N GLY A 4 -5.31 -12.95 -22.36
CA GLY A 4 -5.77 -13.12 -22.73
C GLY A 4 -6.11 -13.24 -22.59
N VAL A 5 -6.03 -13.15 -22.55
CA VAL A 5 -6.58 -13.71 -22.68
C VAL A 5 -6.81 -14.10 -22.48
N PHE A 6 -7.09 -14.55 -22.55
CA PHE A 6 -7.66 -15.55 -22.69
C PHE A 6 -8.09 -15.73 -22.76
N GLU A 7 -7.70 -15.15 -22.73
CA GLU A 7 -8.36 -15.87 -22.97
C GLU A 7 -8.60 -16.07 -22.73
N MET A 8 -8.58 -16.14 -22.86
CA MET A 8 -9.07 -16.84 -22.86
C MET A 8 -9.54 -17.09 -22.78
N THR A 9 -9.43 -16.92 -23.09
CA THR A 9 -10.09 -17.59 -23.08
C THR A 9 -10.46 -18.02 -22.63
N GLY A 10 -10.26 -17.82 -22.82
CA GLY A 10 -10.69 -18.42 -22.56
C GLY A 10 -10.96 -18.61 -21.86
N THR A 11 -10.80 -18.54 -22.02
CA THR A 11 -11.19 -19.07 -21.46
C THR A 11 -11.37 -19.33 -20.73
N MET A 12 -11.13 -18.98 -20.78
CA MET A 12 -11.45 -19.47 -20.28
C MET A 12 -11.58 -19.85 -19.62
N ASP A 13 -11.20 -19.77 -19.89
CA ASP A 13 -11.46 -20.43 -19.23
C ASP A 13 -10.92 -20.55 -18.66
N THR A 14 -10.47 -20.08 -18.81
CA THR A 14 -10.09 -20.29 -18.27
C THR A 14 -9.96 -20.22 -17.40
N ASP A 15 -9.38 -19.99 -17.28
CA ASP A 15 -9.36 -20.29 -16.30
C ASP A 15 -9.87 -20.50 -15.68
N LEU A 16 -9.69 -20.86 -15.41
CA LEU A 16 -10.75 -21.26 -14.82
C LEU A 16 -10.90 -22.53 -14.03
N GLY A 17 -10.25 -23.72 -14.05
CA GLY A 17 -10.41 -24.96 -13.34
C GLY A 17 -10.02 -24.90 -11.88
N PHE A 18 -9.05 -24.06 -11.55
CA PHE A 18 -8.60 -23.97 -10.16
C PHE A 18 -9.65 -23.37 -9.23
N ARG A 19 -10.59 -22.61 -9.79
CA ARG A 19 -11.68 -22.06 -9.00
C ARG A 19 -12.60 -23.16 -8.52
N ARG A 20 -12.82 -24.14 -9.36
CA ARG A 20 -13.65 -25.28 -9.01
C ARG A 20 -12.98 -26.13 -7.96
N ASP A 21 -11.67 -26.26 -8.05
CA ASP A 21 -10.93 -27.04 -7.08
C ASP A 21 -10.98 -26.41 -5.70
N ARG A 22 -10.92 -25.10 -5.62
CA ARG A 22 -11.01 -24.43 -4.33
C ARG A 22 -12.36 -24.67 -3.68
N GLN A 23 -13.41 -24.63 -4.47
CA GLN A 23 -14.74 -24.86 -3.94
C GLN A 23 -14.88 -26.30 -3.43
N ARG A 24 -14.32 -27.26 -4.15
CA ARG A 24 -14.37 -28.65 -3.73
C ARG A 24 -13.66 -28.86 -2.40
N VAL A 25 -12.52 -28.21 -2.21
CA VAL A 25 -11.80 -28.30 -0.95
C VAL A 25 -12.65 -27.75 0.19
N GLN A 26 -13.33 -26.66 -0.03
CA GLN A 26 -14.21 -26.10 0.99
C GLN A 26 -15.35 -27.05 1.35
N ASP A 27 -15.87 -27.77 0.38
CA ASP A 27 -16.96 -28.70 0.64
C ASP A 27 -16.49 -29.93 1.43
N ASP A 28 -15.27 -30.38 1.15
CA ASP A 28 -14.76 -31.61 1.74
C ASP A 28 -14.22 -31.42 3.13
N GLU A 29 -13.68 -30.25 3.42
CA GLU A 29 -13.02 -30.05 4.71
C GLU A 29 -13.68 -28.91 5.46
N ARG A 30 -14.28 -29.26 6.57
CA ARG A 30 -14.83 -28.29 7.49
C ARG A 30 -13.74 -27.87 8.45
N VAL A 31 -13.24 -26.68 8.26
CA VAL A 31 -12.25 -26.11 9.17
C VAL A 31 -12.99 -25.42 10.28
N ASP A 32 -12.62 -25.74 11.52
CA ASP A 32 -13.20 -25.06 12.67
C ASP A 32 -12.75 -23.61 12.66
N VAL A 33 -13.71 -22.71 12.61
CA VAL A 33 -13.43 -21.29 12.62
C VAL A 33 -13.26 -20.84 14.06
N PRO A 34 -12.14 -20.22 14.42
CA PRO A 34 -11.94 -19.73 15.79
C PRO A 34 -13.04 -18.76 16.17
N LYS A 35 -13.51 -18.86 17.42
CA LYS A 35 -14.59 -17.99 17.89
C LYS A 35 -14.20 -16.52 17.89
N ASN A 36 -12.91 -16.23 18.02
CA ASN A 36 -12.40 -14.87 18.02
C ASN A 36 -11.87 -14.46 16.65
N LEU A 37 -12.26 -15.16 15.59
CA LEU A 37 -11.83 -14.81 14.24
C LEU A 37 -12.33 -13.43 13.87
N ARG A 38 -11.42 -12.59 13.37
CA ARG A 38 -11.76 -11.28 12.85
C ARG A 38 -11.65 -11.32 11.34
N PHE A 39 -12.64 -10.72 10.69
CA PHE A 39 -12.54 -10.57 9.24
C PHE A 39 -11.44 -9.57 8.90
N PRO A 40 -10.75 -9.78 7.78
CA PRO A 40 -9.70 -8.86 7.35
C PRO A 40 -10.25 -7.45 7.19
N THR A 41 -9.50 -6.48 7.66
CA THR A 41 -9.80 -5.08 7.37
C THR A 41 -9.26 -4.71 6.01
N THR A 42 -9.71 -3.59 5.47
CA THR A 42 -9.28 -3.13 4.15
C THR A 42 -8.64 -1.75 4.28
N SER A 43 -7.83 -1.40 3.29
CA SER A 43 -7.24 -0.08 3.18
C SER A 43 -7.55 0.44 1.79
N GLU A 44 -8.06 1.67 1.71
CA GLU A 44 -8.41 2.25 0.41
C GLU A 44 -7.22 3.02 -0.14
N ILE A 45 -6.79 2.62 -1.32
CA ILE A 45 -5.71 3.27 -2.03
C ILE A 45 -6.32 3.90 -3.29
N PRO A 46 -6.09 5.18 -3.56
CA PRO A 46 -6.60 5.80 -4.79
C PRO A 46 -6.12 5.05 -6.02
N ASP A 47 -7.03 4.82 -6.95
CA ASP A 47 -6.71 4.06 -8.16
C ASP A 47 -5.58 4.69 -8.96
N LEU A 48 -5.41 6.00 -8.86
CA LEU A 48 -4.34 6.68 -9.60
C LEU A 48 -2.95 6.18 -9.21
N PHE A 49 -2.81 5.56 -8.04
CA PHE A 49 -1.54 4.95 -7.67
C PHE A 49 -1.16 3.85 -8.68
N PHE A 50 -2.13 3.00 -9.01
CA PHE A 50 -1.91 1.89 -9.93
C PHE A 50 -1.90 2.36 -11.38
N ASP A 51 -2.76 3.32 -11.71
CA ASP A 51 -2.95 3.75 -13.08
C ASP A 51 -1.89 4.75 -13.54
N GLN A 52 -1.30 5.48 -12.60
CA GLN A 52 -0.39 6.56 -12.94
C GLN A 52 0.95 6.44 -12.21
N ILE A 53 0.93 6.38 -10.88
CA ILE A 53 2.16 6.58 -10.08
C ILE A 53 3.16 5.44 -10.30
N ILE A 54 2.73 4.19 -10.21
CA ILE A 54 3.63 3.06 -10.39
C ILE A 54 4.30 3.12 -11.76
N ILE A 55 3.51 3.48 -12.78
CA ILE A 55 3.97 3.45 -14.16
C ILE A 55 4.91 4.60 -14.47
N GLU A 56 4.49 5.83 -14.11
CA GLU A 56 5.27 7.03 -14.45
C GLU A 56 6.60 7.07 -13.71
N PHE A 57 6.61 6.67 -12.46
CA PHE A 57 7.83 6.76 -11.64
C PHE A 57 8.60 5.45 -11.62
N ARG A 58 8.07 4.41 -12.27
CA ARG A 58 8.73 3.10 -12.38
C ARG A 58 9.16 2.58 -11.02
N LEU A 59 8.22 2.59 -10.09
CA LEU A 59 8.51 2.17 -8.72
C LEU A 59 8.89 0.69 -8.69
N ASN A 60 9.94 0.38 -7.94
CA ASN A 60 10.33 -1.00 -7.75
C ASN A 60 9.54 -1.61 -6.57
N ARG A 61 9.74 -2.92 -6.37
CA ARG A 61 9.01 -3.66 -5.34
C ARG A 61 9.22 -3.08 -3.95
N ILE A 62 10.46 -2.72 -3.62
CA ILE A 62 10.78 -2.22 -2.29
C ILE A 62 10.14 -0.85 -2.07
N GLU A 63 10.20 0.02 -3.07
CA GLU A 63 9.58 1.34 -3.01
C GLU A 63 8.07 1.22 -2.82
N ILE A 64 7.44 0.31 -3.56
CA ILE A 64 5.99 0.09 -3.44
C ILE A 64 5.64 -0.39 -2.03
N LEU A 65 6.40 -1.35 -1.50
CA LEU A 65 6.15 -1.87 -0.15
C LEU A 65 6.20 -0.76 0.90
N VAL A 66 7.25 0.05 0.86
CA VAL A 66 7.45 1.10 1.86
C VAL A 66 6.39 2.18 1.71
N LEU A 67 6.15 2.64 0.46
CA LEU A 67 5.18 3.71 0.23
C LEU A 67 3.78 3.27 0.64
N MET A 68 3.37 2.07 0.27
CA MET A 68 2.03 1.58 0.62
C MET A 68 1.88 1.39 2.12
N TYR A 69 2.93 0.92 2.79
CA TYR A 69 2.86 0.76 4.24
C TYR A 69 2.72 2.11 4.94
N LEU A 70 3.51 3.10 4.54
CA LEU A 70 3.43 4.44 5.11
C LEU A 70 2.08 5.10 4.79
N TYR A 71 1.61 4.93 3.56
CA TYR A 71 0.30 5.45 3.14
C TYR A 71 -0.81 4.89 4.03
N ARG A 72 -0.76 3.59 4.27
CA ARG A 72 -1.75 2.92 5.10
C ARG A 72 -1.75 3.49 6.52
N LEU A 73 -0.57 3.70 7.09
CA LEU A 73 -0.46 4.26 8.45
C LEU A 73 -1.04 5.67 8.56
N VAL A 74 -0.82 6.48 7.54
CA VAL A 74 -1.27 7.88 7.59
C VAL A 74 -2.75 8.00 7.23
N TRP A 75 -3.18 7.33 6.14
CA TRP A 75 -4.47 7.62 5.54
C TRP A 75 -5.54 6.57 5.77
N CYS A 76 -5.16 5.34 6.08
CA CYS A 76 -6.11 4.21 6.13
C CYS A 76 -6.33 3.68 7.56
N LYS A 77 -5.51 4.06 8.51
CA LYS A 77 -5.63 3.65 9.91
C LYS A 77 -5.95 4.86 10.76
N PRO A 78 -6.53 4.67 11.97
CA PRO A 78 -6.71 5.78 12.89
C PRO A 78 -5.38 6.48 13.16
N ASN A 79 -5.36 7.78 12.97
CA ASN A 79 -4.13 8.57 13.07
C ASN A 79 -4.47 9.98 13.51
N LEU A 80 -3.93 10.39 14.65
CA LEU A 80 -4.18 11.71 15.22
C LEU A 80 -3.58 12.84 14.37
N TYR A 81 -2.60 12.52 13.54
CA TYR A 81 -1.88 13.51 12.72
C TYR A 81 -2.34 13.50 11.27
N LYS A 82 -3.50 12.94 11.00
CA LYS A 82 -3.97 12.75 9.63
C LYS A 82 -4.16 14.07 8.89
N THR A 83 -4.65 15.09 9.57
CA THR A 83 -4.88 16.39 8.93
C THR A 83 -3.58 17.04 8.47
N TYR A 84 -2.47 16.65 9.06
CA TYR A 84 -1.14 17.11 8.64
C TYR A 84 -0.52 16.22 7.57
N GLY A 85 -1.15 15.08 7.26
CA GLY A 85 -0.57 14.09 6.36
C GLY A 85 0.61 13.35 6.94
N ILE A 86 0.73 13.29 8.26
CA ILE A 86 1.92 12.83 8.96
C ILE A 86 1.58 11.58 9.77
N SER A 87 2.51 10.64 9.81
CA SER A 87 2.37 9.43 10.61
C SER A 87 2.62 9.73 12.09
N SER A 88 2.16 8.84 12.96
CA SER A 88 2.65 8.85 14.32
C SER A 88 4.13 8.46 14.32
N HIS A 89 4.81 8.75 15.42
CA HIS A 89 6.23 8.41 15.53
C HIS A 89 6.39 6.92 15.81
N MET A 90 7.26 6.27 15.03
CA MET A 90 7.53 4.84 15.16
C MET A 90 9.03 4.60 15.02
N LYS A 91 9.51 3.50 15.62
CA LYS A 91 10.90 3.12 15.44
C LYS A 91 11.12 2.64 14.02
N GLU A 92 12.20 3.10 13.41
CA GLU A 92 12.52 2.71 12.04
C GLU A 92 12.77 1.23 11.90
N GLU A 93 13.36 0.61 12.94
CA GLU A 93 13.56 -0.82 12.94
C GLU A 93 12.24 -1.58 12.87
N ASP A 94 11.23 -1.10 13.59
CA ASP A 94 9.91 -1.72 13.57
C ASP A 94 9.26 -1.58 12.21
N LEU A 95 9.44 -0.42 11.56
CA LEU A 95 8.90 -0.20 10.22
C LEU A 95 9.55 -1.13 9.20
N ALA A 96 10.87 -1.23 9.23
CA ALA A 96 11.59 -2.12 8.32
C ALA A 96 11.18 -3.57 8.53
N PHE A 97 11.06 -3.98 9.79
CA PHE A 97 10.63 -5.34 10.11
C PHE A 97 9.22 -5.63 9.60
N ALA A 98 8.33 -4.66 9.76
CA ALA A 98 6.92 -4.84 9.35
C ALA A 98 6.76 -5.10 7.86
N VAL A 99 7.66 -4.54 7.04
CA VAL A 99 7.62 -4.74 5.59
C VAL A 99 8.62 -5.79 5.11
N GLY A 100 9.31 -6.46 6.04
CA GLY A 100 10.22 -7.55 5.71
C GLY A 100 11.51 -7.09 5.05
N LEU A 101 11.99 -5.90 5.38
CA LEU A 101 13.17 -5.32 4.76
C LEU A 101 14.32 -5.19 5.75
N LYS A 102 15.53 -5.24 5.22
CA LYS A 102 16.73 -4.85 5.98
C LYS A 102 16.73 -3.33 6.12
N MET A 103 17.47 -2.85 7.13
CA MET A 103 17.51 -1.41 7.38
C MET A 103 18.08 -0.63 6.21
N ASP A 104 19.10 -1.12 5.54
CA ASP A 104 19.67 -0.44 4.39
C ASP A 104 18.69 -0.38 3.22
N GLU A 105 17.91 -1.44 3.01
CA GLU A 105 16.85 -1.45 1.99
C GLU A 105 15.77 -0.43 2.33
N PHE A 106 15.37 -0.39 3.59
CA PHE A 106 14.35 0.54 4.05
C PHE A 106 14.80 1.99 3.85
N PHE A 107 16.01 2.33 4.30
CA PHE A 107 16.51 3.69 4.15
C PHE A 107 16.70 4.08 2.70
N SER A 108 17.15 3.16 1.87
CA SER A 108 17.31 3.43 0.44
C SER A 108 15.96 3.75 -0.20
N ALA A 109 14.92 3.00 0.17
CA ALA A 109 13.57 3.26 -0.34
C ALA A 109 13.04 4.59 0.15
N ILE A 110 13.23 4.91 1.44
CA ILE A 110 12.80 6.20 1.98
C ILE A 110 13.43 7.34 1.21
N LYS A 111 14.73 7.26 0.95
CA LYS A 111 15.43 8.31 0.23
C LYS A 111 14.89 8.48 -1.18
N SER A 112 14.66 7.37 -1.87
CA SER A 112 14.13 7.41 -3.22
C SER A 112 12.72 8.00 -3.26
N LEU A 113 11.86 7.61 -2.33
CA LEU A 113 10.49 8.12 -2.26
C LEU A 113 10.48 9.61 -1.92
N GLU A 114 11.42 10.05 -1.09
CA GLU A 114 11.54 11.45 -0.74
C GLU A 114 12.01 12.28 -1.92
N VAL A 115 12.98 11.77 -2.67
CA VAL A 115 13.48 12.46 -3.89
C VAL A 115 12.35 12.62 -4.89
N ASN A 116 11.49 11.63 -5.04
CA ASN A 116 10.34 11.69 -5.94
C ASN A 116 9.22 12.58 -5.42
N GLY A 117 9.29 13.02 -4.17
CA GLY A 117 8.31 13.95 -3.62
C GLY A 117 7.06 13.29 -3.06
N PHE A 118 7.03 11.98 -2.94
CA PHE A 118 5.87 11.29 -2.39
C PHE A 118 5.77 11.44 -0.88
N ILE A 119 6.91 11.53 -0.23
CA ILE A 119 7.00 11.61 1.22
C ILE A 119 8.04 12.66 1.62
N SER A 120 8.01 13.04 2.88
CA SER A 120 9.09 13.81 3.51
C SER A 120 9.36 13.24 4.89
N VAL A 121 10.61 13.24 5.29
CA VAL A 121 10.99 12.81 6.63
C VAL A 121 10.86 14.01 7.55
N ILE A 122 9.94 13.94 8.52
CA ILE A 122 9.75 14.99 9.51
C ILE A 122 10.83 14.88 10.56
N ARG A 123 11.04 13.66 11.03
CA ARG A 123 12.13 13.27 11.92
C ARG A 123 12.24 11.75 11.85
N SER A 124 13.27 11.20 12.49
CA SER A 124 13.46 9.76 12.50
C SER A 124 12.17 9.06 12.94
N GLY A 125 11.64 8.22 12.05
CA GLY A 125 10.44 7.44 12.36
C GLY A 125 9.12 8.15 12.20
N GLN A 126 9.11 9.36 11.65
CA GLN A 126 7.87 10.10 11.42
C GLN A 126 7.90 10.74 10.03
N PHE A 127 6.87 10.47 9.24
CA PHE A 127 6.88 10.77 7.80
C PHE A 127 5.62 11.52 7.39
N PHE A 128 5.80 12.50 6.53
CA PHE A 128 4.72 13.12 5.78
C PHE A 128 4.49 12.31 4.51
N VAL A 129 3.22 12.00 4.19
CA VAL A 129 2.87 11.21 3.01
C VAL A 129 1.76 11.94 2.26
N ARG A 130 1.97 12.25 0.99
CA ARG A 130 0.97 12.95 0.19
C ARG A 130 -0.21 12.04 -0.12
N LYS A 131 -1.41 12.57 0.03
CA LYS A 131 -2.63 11.78 -0.18
C LYS A 131 -2.77 11.32 -1.62
N TYR A 132 -2.39 12.17 -2.58
CA TYR A 132 -2.46 11.81 -3.99
C TYR A 132 -1.07 11.67 -4.62
N PHE A 133 -0.07 11.44 -3.77
CA PHE A 133 1.29 11.01 -4.10
C PHE A 133 2.20 12.10 -4.63
N THR A 134 1.71 13.04 -5.45
CA THR A 134 2.54 14.14 -5.94
C THR A 134 1.94 15.48 -5.54
N HIS A 135 2.80 16.48 -5.52
CA HIS A 135 2.35 17.85 -5.24
C HIS A 135 1.32 18.29 -6.29
N GLU A 136 1.54 17.95 -7.55
CA GLU A 136 0.62 18.31 -8.62
C GLU A 136 -0.74 17.68 -8.44
N ASN A 137 -0.77 16.39 -8.07
CA ASN A 137 -2.03 15.71 -7.87
C ASN A 137 -2.77 16.25 -6.65
N ASP A 138 -2.06 16.54 -5.58
CA ASP A 138 -2.67 17.15 -4.41
C ASP A 138 -3.34 18.48 -4.80
N PHE A 139 -2.67 19.27 -5.62
CA PHE A 139 -3.23 20.54 -6.06
C PHE A 139 -4.48 20.32 -6.93
N ILE A 140 -4.41 19.40 -7.88
CA ILE A 140 -5.52 19.13 -8.80
C ILE A 140 -6.76 18.67 -8.02
N TYR A 141 -6.58 17.83 -7.02
CA TYR A 141 -7.70 17.26 -6.28
C TYR A 141 -8.05 18.05 -5.02
N GLY A 142 -7.45 19.21 -4.85
CA GLY A 142 -7.81 20.10 -3.75
C GLY A 142 -7.36 19.63 -2.38
N GLN A 143 -6.31 18.82 -2.30
CA GLN A 143 -5.80 18.33 -1.04
C GLN A 143 -4.88 19.36 -0.41
N THR A 144 -5.20 19.73 0.83
CA THR A 144 -4.35 20.63 1.62
C THR A 144 -3.99 19.94 2.93
N TYR A 145 -2.99 20.50 3.62
CA TYR A 145 -2.50 19.97 4.88
C TYR A 145 -2.40 21.10 5.89
N ASP A 146 -2.78 20.80 7.13
CA ASP A 146 -2.56 21.76 8.21
C ASP A 146 -1.08 21.87 8.53
N ASP A 147 -0.67 23.02 9.04
CA ASP A 147 0.72 23.23 9.42
C ASP A 147 1.06 22.41 10.65
N PHE A 148 2.18 21.71 10.60
CA PHE A 148 2.66 20.89 11.68
C PHE A 148 3.93 21.48 12.26
N GLU A 149 3.93 21.71 13.56
CA GLU A 149 5.12 22.18 14.26
C GLU A 149 5.65 21.04 15.12
N ALA A 150 6.83 20.57 14.73
CA ALA A 150 7.45 19.43 15.40
C ALA A 150 8.04 19.83 16.76
#